data_13f30303aa1094bdd3161c2b1f79438b
#
_entry.id   13f30303aa1094bdd3161c2b1f79438b
#
_cell.length_a   1.000
_cell.length_b   1.000
_cell.length_c   1.000
_cell.angle_alpha   90.00
_cell.angle_beta   90.00
_cell.angle_gamma   90.00
#
_symmetry.space_group_name_H-M   'P 1'
#
loop_
_entity.id
_entity.type
_entity.pdbx_description
1 polymer ?
#
loop_
_entity_poly.entity_id
_entity_poly.type
_entity_poly.pdbx_seq_one_letter_code
_entity_poly.pdbx_strand_id
1 'polypeptide(L)'
;MAIEKATKGQDYLKTLIKEFPSSHAIKNCATSDYDGLVMSFRSSLGELVVDPISANYDARVAGDGPQACDRELANEKIVNPSVSKMNNEMTFLSDVAYLATNYLRK
;
A
#
# COMPACT_ATOMS: atom_id res chain seq x y z
N MET A 1 -3.76 10.97 -7.30
CA MET A 1 -4.67 9.91 -6.87
C MET A 1 -3.92 8.78 -6.20
N ALA A 2 -4.57 8.11 -5.26
CA ALA A 2 -3.92 7.06 -4.46
C ALA A 2 -3.40 5.89 -5.29
N ILE A 3 -4.16 5.45 -6.30
CA ILE A 3 -3.75 4.34 -7.16
C ILE A 3 -2.50 4.69 -7.96
N GLU A 4 -2.44 5.89 -8.50
CA GLU A 4 -1.27 6.35 -9.24
C GLU A 4 -0.04 6.42 -8.35
N LYS A 5 -0.20 6.96 -7.13
CA LYS A 5 0.90 7.03 -6.17
C LYS A 5 1.37 5.65 -5.73
N ALA A 6 0.44 4.74 -5.50
CA ALA A 6 0.76 3.36 -5.13
C ALA A 6 1.52 2.67 -6.27
N THR A 7 1.08 2.85 -7.51
CA THR A 7 1.73 2.26 -8.68
C THR A 7 3.13 2.82 -8.87
N LYS A 8 3.29 4.14 -8.74
CA LYS A 8 4.61 4.77 -8.84
C LYS A 8 5.54 4.31 -7.72
N GLY A 9 5.00 4.17 -6.51
CA GLY A 9 5.76 3.64 -5.39
C GLY A 9 6.23 2.22 -5.64
N GLN A 10 5.36 1.38 -6.18
CA GLN A 10 5.71 0.01 -6.55
C GLN A 10 6.80 -0.01 -7.61
N ASP A 11 6.71 0.85 -8.62
CA ASP A 11 7.73 0.93 -9.67
C ASP A 11 9.09 1.33 -9.08
N TYR A 12 9.10 2.28 -8.15
CA TYR A 12 10.32 2.65 -7.44
C TYR A 12 10.91 1.47 -6.67
N LEU A 13 10.07 0.71 -5.95
CA LEU A 13 10.52 -0.46 -5.21
C LEU A 13 11.10 -1.52 -6.14
N LYS A 14 10.51 -1.70 -7.31
CA LYS A 14 11.05 -2.64 -8.31
C LYS A 14 12.45 -2.24 -8.78
N THR A 15 12.74 -0.93 -8.86
CA THR A 15 14.11 -0.50 -9.19
C THR A 15 15.09 -0.84 -8.08
N LEU A 16 14.64 -0.83 -6.82
CA LEU A 16 15.49 -1.18 -5.68
C LEU A 16 15.87 -2.66 -5.63
N ILE A 17 15.10 -3.53 -6.27
CA ILE A 17 15.44 -4.96 -6.34
C ILE A 17 16.83 -5.13 -6.96
N LYS A 18 17.17 -4.31 -7.94
CA LYS A 18 18.47 -4.36 -8.60
C LYS A 18 19.63 -3.96 -7.68
N GLU A 19 19.36 -3.05 -6.75
CA GLU A 19 20.35 -2.60 -5.76
C GLU A 19 20.50 -3.58 -4.60
N PHE A 20 19.42 -4.28 -4.26
CA PHE A 20 19.37 -5.20 -3.11
C PHE A 20 18.86 -6.57 -3.56
N PRO A 21 19.57 -7.27 -4.48
CA PRO A 21 19.04 -8.50 -5.08
C PRO A 21 18.87 -9.65 -4.09
N SER A 22 19.54 -9.60 -2.95
CA SER A 22 19.42 -10.63 -1.91
C SER A 22 18.39 -10.30 -0.84
N SER A 23 17.76 -9.13 -0.90
CA SER A 23 16.80 -8.72 0.12
C SER A 23 15.42 -9.28 -0.17
N HIS A 24 14.93 -10.16 0.71
CA HIS A 24 13.55 -10.63 0.64
C HIS A 24 12.56 -9.52 0.97
N ALA A 25 12.94 -8.62 1.89
CA ALA A 25 12.08 -7.50 2.28
C ALA A 25 11.80 -6.56 1.10
N ILE A 26 12.83 -6.14 0.38
CA ILE A 26 12.67 -5.27 -0.80
C ILE A 26 11.81 -5.97 -1.84
N LYS A 27 12.06 -7.25 -2.09
CA LYS A 27 11.29 -8.02 -3.06
C LYS A 27 9.82 -8.13 -2.66
N ASN A 28 9.54 -8.43 -1.39
CA ASN A 28 8.18 -8.50 -0.89
C ASN A 28 7.47 -7.15 -0.95
N CYS A 29 8.17 -6.06 -0.58
CA CYS A 29 7.62 -4.71 -0.70
C CYS A 29 7.18 -4.43 -2.15
N ALA A 30 8.04 -4.73 -3.10
CA ALA A 30 7.80 -4.42 -4.52
C ALA A 30 6.73 -5.31 -5.15
N THR A 31 6.49 -6.50 -4.61
CA THR A 31 5.55 -7.46 -5.19
C THR A 31 4.33 -7.63 -4.29
N SER A 32 4.32 -8.60 -3.38
CA SER A 32 3.12 -8.96 -2.63
C SER A 32 2.54 -7.78 -1.84
N ASP A 33 3.37 -6.99 -1.18
CA ASP A 33 2.88 -5.90 -0.32
C ASP A 33 2.21 -4.78 -1.13
N TYR A 34 2.88 -4.30 -2.18
CA TYR A 34 2.30 -3.24 -3.01
C TYR A 34 1.28 -3.74 -4.02
N ASP A 35 1.37 -4.99 -4.45
CA ASP A 35 0.28 -5.60 -5.24
C ASP A 35 -1.02 -5.58 -4.43
N GLY A 36 -0.95 -5.97 -3.16
CA GLY A 36 -2.11 -5.93 -2.27
C GLY A 36 -2.65 -4.52 -2.11
N LEU A 37 -1.78 -3.53 -1.91
CA LEU A 37 -2.16 -2.14 -1.78
C LEU A 37 -2.91 -1.64 -3.03
N VAL A 38 -2.34 -1.85 -4.20
CA VAL A 38 -2.93 -1.40 -5.47
C VAL A 38 -4.26 -2.09 -5.72
N MET A 39 -4.32 -3.41 -5.53
CA MET A 39 -5.55 -4.18 -5.73
C MET A 39 -6.65 -3.73 -4.78
N SER A 40 -6.33 -3.51 -3.51
CA SER A 40 -7.31 -3.08 -2.52
C SER A 40 -7.87 -1.70 -2.84
N PHE A 41 -7.02 -0.76 -3.28
CA PHE A 41 -7.51 0.56 -3.71
C PHE A 41 -8.41 0.44 -4.94
N ARG A 42 -8.05 -0.39 -5.91
CA ARG A 42 -8.89 -0.59 -7.11
C ARG A 42 -10.23 -1.22 -6.77
N SER A 43 -10.22 -2.22 -5.90
CA SER A 43 -11.44 -2.88 -5.45
C SER A 43 -12.34 -1.90 -4.70
N SER A 44 -11.75 -1.11 -3.79
CA SER A 44 -12.48 -0.12 -3.02
C SER A 44 -13.16 0.90 -3.95
N LEU A 45 -12.43 1.41 -4.94
CA LEU A 45 -12.97 2.39 -5.89
C LEU A 45 -14.12 1.78 -6.72
N GLY A 46 -13.93 0.55 -7.20
CA GLY A 46 -14.94 -0.13 -8.02
C GLY A 46 -16.21 -0.48 -7.26
N GLU A 47 -16.12 -0.64 -5.94
CA GLU A 47 -17.26 -1.02 -5.09
C GLU A 47 -17.97 0.18 -4.47
N LEU A 48 -17.43 1.37 -4.64
CA LEU A 48 -17.84 2.55 -3.88
C LEU A 48 -19.35 2.84 -3.92
N VAL A 49 -19.97 2.69 -5.08
CA VAL A 49 -21.41 2.96 -5.26
C VAL A 49 -22.25 1.72 -5.03
N VAL A 50 -21.77 0.57 -5.50
CA VAL A 50 -22.54 -0.68 -5.51
C VAL A 50 -22.53 -1.38 -4.16
N ASP A 51 -21.37 -1.35 -3.49
CA ASP A 51 -21.17 -2.05 -2.22
C ASP A 51 -20.25 -1.24 -1.31
N PRO A 52 -20.77 -0.17 -0.68
CA PRO A 52 -19.92 0.71 0.15
C PRO A 52 -19.33 0.02 1.38
N ILE A 53 -19.93 -1.07 1.87
CA ILE A 53 -19.37 -1.81 3.00
C ILE A 53 -18.09 -2.52 2.57
N SER A 54 -18.09 -3.19 1.43
CA SER A 54 -16.88 -3.81 0.89
C SER A 54 -15.83 -2.78 0.51
N ALA A 55 -16.25 -1.65 -0.07
CA ALA A 55 -15.33 -0.54 -0.38
C ALA A 55 -14.62 -0.04 0.87
N ASN A 56 -15.33 0.11 1.97
CA ASN A 56 -14.78 0.54 3.25
C ASN A 56 -13.76 -0.47 3.78
N TYR A 57 -14.08 -1.76 3.74
CA TYR A 57 -13.19 -2.81 4.16
C TYR A 57 -11.90 -2.83 3.33
N ASP A 58 -12.04 -2.76 2.00
CA ASP A 58 -10.89 -2.81 1.09
C ASP A 58 -9.99 -1.58 1.26
N ALA A 59 -10.57 -0.41 1.51
CA ALA A 59 -9.80 0.80 1.78
C ALA A 59 -8.92 0.62 3.03
N ARG A 60 -9.45 -0.02 4.05
CA ARG A 60 -8.71 -0.30 5.29
C ARG A 60 -7.59 -1.31 5.06
N VAL A 61 -7.90 -2.39 4.35
CA VAL A 61 -6.93 -3.46 4.05
C VAL A 61 -5.78 -2.96 3.20
N ALA A 62 -6.02 -1.94 2.36
CA ALA A 62 -4.97 -1.37 1.52
C ALA A 62 -3.74 -0.94 2.32
N GLY A 63 -3.91 -0.48 3.56
CA GLY A 63 -2.79 -0.06 4.40
C GLY A 63 -1.94 -1.19 4.95
N ASP A 64 -2.39 -2.44 4.85
CA ASP A 64 -1.65 -3.58 5.37
C ASP A 64 -0.33 -3.82 4.62
N GLY A 65 -0.33 -3.59 3.29
CA GLY A 65 0.87 -3.77 2.47
C GLY A 65 2.03 -2.87 2.87
N PRO A 66 1.84 -1.54 2.89
CA PRO A 66 2.90 -0.61 3.31
C PRO A 66 3.40 -0.89 4.73
N GLN A 67 2.51 -1.26 5.65
CA GLN A 67 2.90 -1.59 7.02
C GLN A 67 3.72 -2.87 7.07
N ALA A 68 3.34 -3.89 6.30
CA ALA A 68 4.11 -5.12 6.19
C ALA A 68 5.50 -4.85 5.60
N CYS A 69 5.56 -3.98 4.58
CA CYS A 69 6.82 -3.56 3.96
C CYS A 69 7.75 -2.95 5.00
N ASP A 70 7.26 -2.01 5.81
CA ASP A 70 8.06 -1.39 6.87
C ASP A 70 8.59 -2.42 7.87
N ARG A 71 7.75 -3.36 8.29
CA ARG A 71 8.16 -4.40 9.24
C ARG A 71 9.25 -5.29 8.65
N GLU A 72 9.10 -5.68 7.40
CA GLU A 72 10.06 -6.56 6.74
C GLU A 72 11.41 -5.90 6.55
N LEU A 73 11.41 -4.60 6.19
CA LEU A 73 12.63 -3.83 6.08
C LEU A 73 13.33 -3.69 7.45
N ALA A 74 12.55 -3.42 8.49
CA ALA A 74 13.10 -3.32 9.84
C ALA A 74 13.72 -4.64 10.29
N ASN A 75 13.09 -5.77 9.96
CA ASN A 75 13.61 -7.10 10.29
C ASN A 75 14.96 -7.37 9.62
N GLU A 76 15.16 -6.85 8.42
CA GLU A 76 16.43 -6.97 7.70
C GLU A 76 17.40 -5.84 8.00
N LYS A 77 17.03 -4.91 8.89
CA LYS A 77 17.82 -3.74 9.27
C LYS A 77 18.15 -2.85 8.06
N ILE A 78 17.24 -2.79 7.10
CA ILE A 78 17.36 -1.89 5.95
C ILE A 78 16.68 -0.57 6.29
N VAL A 79 17.44 0.51 6.22
CA VAL A 79 16.93 1.86 6.45
C VAL A 79 16.94 2.63 5.14
N ASN A 80 15.74 2.94 4.63
CA ASN A 80 15.58 3.74 3.43
C ASN A 80 14.49 4.78 3.68
N PRO A 81 14.90 6.05 3.97
CA PRO A 81 13.93 7.10 4.30
C PRO A 81 12.89 7.36 3.21
N SER A 82 13.27 7.20 1.95
CA SER A 82 12.31 7.39 0.83
C SER A 82 11.20 6.35 0.86
N VAL A 83 11.54 5.09 1.12
CA VAL A 83 10.55 4.02 1.23
C VAL A 83 9.69 4.22 2.46
N SER A 84 10.29 4.57 3.60
CA SER A 84 9.52 4.81 4.82
C SER A 84 8.53 5.95 4.65
N LYS A 85 8.94 7.03 4.02
CA LYS A 85 8.05 8.17 3.73
C LYS A 85 6.91 7.75 2.82
N MET A 86 7.22 6.99 1.78
CA MET A 86 6.24 6.48 0.83
C MET A 86 5.22 5.57 1.52
N ASN A 87 5.70 4.65 2.35
CA ASN A 87 4.83 3.73 3.09
C ASN A 87 3.91 4.49 4.06
N ASN A 88 4.43 5.51 4.74
CA ASN A 88 3.63 6.34 5.63
C ASN A 88 2.56 7.10 4.85
N GLU A 89 2.89 7.62 3.67
CA GLU A 89 1.92 8.30 2.81
C GLU A 89 0.82 7.34 2.34
N MET A 90 1.18 6.13 1.94
CA MET A 90 0.20 5.13 1.50
C MET A 90 -0.71 4.69 2.64
N THR A 91 -0.17 4.50 3.83
CA THR A 91 -0.95 4.18 5.02
C THR A 91 -1.93 5.32 5.34
N PHE A 92 -1.46 6.56 5.26
CA PHE A 92 -2.31 7.73 5.46
C PHE A 92 -3.46 7.78 4.45
N LEU A 93 -3.17 7.53 3.17
CA LEU A 93 -4.19 7.52 2.12
C LEU A 93 -5.21 6.39 2.33
N SER A 94 -4.77 5.25 2.83
CA SER A 94 -5.66 4.16 3.22
C SER A 94 -6.60 4.60 4.34
N ASP A 95 -6.07 5.28 5.36
CA ASP A 95 -6.88 5.79 6.46
C ASP A 95 -7.90 6.82 5.99
N VAL A 96 -7.50 7.73 5.11
CA VAL A 96 -8.40 8.72 4.52
C VAL A 96 -9.52 8.04 3.73
N ALA A 97 -9.16 7.06 2.91
CA ALA A 97 -10.15 6.31 2.12
C ALA A 97 -11.10 5.53 3.02
N TYR A 98 -10.59 4.95 4.10
CA TYR A 98 -11.40 4.24 5.09
C TYR A 98 -12.43 5.18 5.73
N LEU A 99 -11.98 6.37 6.16
CA LEU A 99 -12.88 7.35 6.78
C LEU A 99 -13.93 7.85 5.79
N ALA A 100 -13.52 8.13 4.56
CA ALA A 100 -14.44 8.62 3.52
C ALA A 100 -15.50 7.57 3.19
N THR A 101 -15.09 6.32 2.98
CA THR A 101 -16.02 5.24 2.66
C THR A 101 -16.88 4.86 3.86
N ASN A 102 -16.36 4.99 5.07
CA ASN A 102 -17.14 4.78 6.28
C ASN A 102 -18.27 5.79 6.41
N TYR A 103 -18.00 7.04 6.03
CA TYR A 103 -19.03 8.07 5.99
C TYR A 103 -20.12 7.73 4.98
N LEU A 104 -19.74 7.27 3.80
CA LEU A 104 -20.68 6.94 2.72
C LEU A 104 -21.60 5.76 3.04
N ARG A 105 -21.12 4.80 3.84
CA ARG A 105 -21.91 3.61 4.16
C ARG A 105 -23.02 3.88 5.20
N LYS A 106 -23.01 5.07 5.81
CA LYS A 106 -24.05 5.47 6.75
C LYS A 106 -25.30 5.93 6.00
#